data_8940d0c1e1b0eb799bba978d8dcea44d
#
_entry.id   8940d0c1e1b0eb799bba978d8dcea44d
#
_cell.length_a   1.000
_cell.length_b   1.000
_cell.length_c   1.000
_cell.angle_alpha   90.00
_cell.angle_beta   90.00
_cell.angle_gamma   90.00
#
_symmetry.space_group_name_H-M   'P 1'
#
loop_
_entity.id
_entity.type
_entity.pdbx_description
1 polymer ?
#
loop_
_entity_poly.entity_id
_entity_poly.type
_entity_poly.pdbx_seq_one_letter_code
_entity_poly.pdbx_strand_id
1 'polypeptide(L)'
;MPHTALLARHRLPLRSTPSASLHLQARCLTELSLKDERLPAATFLYRLSKGESLRHFTNVLFVSSAEDRYVPHHSARVQLCPEAIHDPRQGSTFVSMVHNLMAPLHRCNMLHVDVSFGAGSGNTKPALAQQLDAAIGRAAHISFLEHRYFTEMFVHVYLSYLV
;
A
#
# COMPACT_ATOMS: atom_id res chain seq x y z
N MET A 1 -71.27 -10.37 -5.17
CA MET A 1 -70.36 -10.72 -4.09
C MET A 1 -69.05 -11.17 -4.69
N PRO A 2 -68.04 -10.35 -4.80
CA PRO A 2 -66.73 -10.82 -5.16
C PRO A 2 -65.83 -10.87 -3.92
N HIS A 3 -65.11 -12.00 -3.75
CA HIS A 3 -64.16 -12.26 -2.74
C HIS A 3 -62.80 -11.62 -3.19
N THR A 4 -62.38 -10.59 -2.46
CA THR A 4 -61.05 -9.98 -2.63
C THR A 4 -60.07 -10.77 -1.79
N ALA A 5 -59.23 -11.57 -2.44
CA ALA A 5 -58.13 -12.29 -1.79
C ALA A 5 -56.98 -11.33 -1.50
N LEU A 6 -56.68 -11.17 -0.23
CA LEU A 6 -55.60 -10.35 0.32
C LEU A 6 -54.27 -11.08 0.12
N LEU A 7 -53.45 -10.68 -0.85
CA LEU A 7 -52.09 -11.17 -1.05
C LEU A 7 -51.17 -10.55 0.02
N ALA A 8 -50.96 -11.29 1.08
CA ALA A 8 -49.90 -10.97 2.06
C ALA A 8 -48.54 -11.11 1.41
N ARG A 9 -47.89 -9.99 1.12
CA ARG A 9 -46.48 -9.93 0.71
C ARG A 9 -45.61 -10.26 1.92
N HIS A 10 -45.16 -11.50 2.02
CA HIS A 10 -44.07 -11.87 2.91
C HIS A 10 -42.79 -11.18 2.41
N ARG A 11 -42.42 -10.06 3.02
CA ARG A 11 -41.07 -9.54 2.95
C ARG A 11 -40.19 -10.42 3.82
N LEU A 12 -39.40 -11.28 3.19
CA LEU A 12 -38.26 -11.91 3.85
C LEU A 12 -37.28 -10.82 4.27
N PRO A 13 -36.86 -10.77 5.53
CA PRO A 13 -35.79 -9.85 5.92
C PRO A 13 -34.53 -10.32 5.25
N LEU A 14 -33.99 -9.50 4.35
CA LEU A 14 -32.61 -9.61 3.89
C LEU A 14 -31.72 -9.46 5.13
N ARG A 15 -31.28 -10.58 5.69
CA ARG A 15 -30.17 -10.61 6.64
C ARG A 15 -28.92 -10.20 5.87
N SER A 16 -28.63 -8.91 5.89
CA SER A 16 -27.30 -8.42 5.59
C SER A 16 -26.36 -9.02 6.63
N THR A 17 -25.50 -9.94 6.23
CA THR A 17 -24.39 -10.42 7.02
C THR A 17 -23.24 -9.42 6.85
N PRO A 18 -23.00 -8.50 7.80
CA PRO A 18 -21.93 -7.52 7.68
C PRO A 18 -20.55 -8.09 8.02
N SER A 19 -20.42 -9.40 8.30
CA SER A 19 -19.25 -9.85 9.03
C SER A 19 -18.05 -10.26 8.16
N ALA A 20 -18.26 -10.82 6.99
CA ALA A 20 -17.15 -11.37 6.20
C ALA A 20 -16.19 -10.29 5.64
N SER A 21 -16.72 -9.18 5.16
CA SER A 21 -15.91 -8.08 4.61
C SER A 21 -15.12 -7.34 5.69
N LEU A 22 -15.73 -7.07 6.84
CA LEU A 22 -15.08 -6.43 7.99
C LEU A 22 -13.99 -7.33 8.61
N HIS A 23 -14.24 -8.64 8.70
CA HIS A 23 -13.23 -9.59 9.20
C HIS A 23 -12.04 -9.71 8.24
N LEU A 24 -12.27 -9.70 6.93
CA LEU A 24 -11.20 -9.76 5.94
C LEU A 24 -10.34 -8.49 5.96
N GLN A 25 -10.96 -7.31 6.07
CA GLN A 25 -10.23 -6.03 6.22
C GLN A 25 -9.42 -5.98 7.51
N ALA A 26 -9.98 -6.43 8.63
CA ALA A 26 -9.27 -6.48 9.91
C ALA A 26 -8.06 -7.43 9.84
N ARG A 27 -8.19 -8.59 9.19
CA ARG A 27 -7.10 -9.55 9.00
C ARG A 27 -5.98 -8.97 8.14
N CYS A 28 -6.29 -8.36 7.01
CA CYS A 28 -5.32 -7.73 6.14
C CYS A 28 -4.50 -6.64 6.88
N LEU A 29 -5.16 -5.78 7.66
CA LEU A 29 -4.47 -4.78 8.47
C LEU A 29 -3.57 -5.39 9.56
N THR A 30 -3.98 -6.50 10.14
CA THR A 30 -3.20 -7.24 11.13
C THR A 30 -1.94 -7.84 10.50
N GLU A 31 -2.07 -8.44 9.31
CA GLU A 31 -0.96 -8.98 8.53
C GLU A 31 0.01 -7.87 8.08
N LEU A 32 -0.51 -6.75 7.54
CA LEU A 32 0.31 -5.60 7.11
C LEU A 32 1.07 -4.94 8.26
N SER A 33 0.54 -5.02 9.48
CA SER A 33 1.19 -4.48 10.68
C SER A 33 2.10 -5.49 11.41
N LEU A 34 2.35 -6.67 10.84
CA LEU A 34 3.12 -7.78 11.45
C LEU A 34 2.59 -8.19 12.83
N LYS A 35 1.26 -8.21 13.00
CA LYS A 35 0.57 -8.56 14.27
C LYS A 35 -0.27 -9.83 14.15
N ASP A 36 -0.19 -10.53 13.04
CA ASP A 36 -0.89 -11.78 12.77
C ASP A 36 -0.30 -12.98 13.52
N GLU A 37 0.97 -12.86 13.98
CA GLU A 37 1.65 -13.90 14.74
C GLU A 37 2.41 -13.32 15.93
N ARG A 38 2.66 -14.15 16.96
CA ARG A 38 3.43 -13.75 18.14
C ARG A 38 4.90 -13.48 17.82
N LEU A 39 5.47 -14.31 16.96
CA LEU A 39 6.86 -14.18 16.52
C LEU A 39 6.89 -13.41 15.21
N PRO A 40 7.60 -12.28 15.12
CA PRO A 40 7.68 -11.50 13.88
C PRO A 40 8.15 -12.32 12.68
N ALA A 41 9.07 -13.26 12.88
CA ALA A 41 9.56 -14.15 11.84
C ALA A 41 8.55 -15.24 11.38
N ALA A 42 7.42 -15.38 12.04
CA ALA A 42 6.34 -16.28 11.66
C ALA A 42 5.20 -15.57 10.91
N THR A 43 5.21 -14.25 10.86
CA THR A 43 4.16 -13.43 10.24
C THR A 43 4.02 -13.71 8.75
N PHE A 44 2.85 -13.44 8.22
CA PHE A 44 2.54 -13.63 6.80
C PHE A 44 3.52 -12.87 5.90
N LEU A 45 3.74 -11.58 6.15
CA LEU A 45 4.65 -10.76 5.34
C LEU A 45 6.10 -11.24 5.41
N TYR A 46 6.55 -11.68 6.60
CA TYR A 46 7.89 -12.25 6.70
C TYR A 46 8.04 -13.52 5.85
N ARG A 47 7.07 -14.42 5.89
CA ARG A 47 7.08 -15.63 5.04
C ARG A 47 7.00 -15.28 3.57
N LEU A 48 6.16 -14.30 3.21
CA LEU A 48 6.05 -13.80 1.83
C LEU A 48 7.37 -13.22 1.32
N SER A 49 8.11 -12.51 2.18
CA SER A 49 9.42 -11.95 1.80
C SER A 49 10.43 -13.02 1.35
N LYS A 50 10.30 -14.25 1.85
CA LYS A 50 11.19 -15.37 1.49
C LYS A 50 10.84 -16.02 0.15
N GLY A 51 9.73 -15.64 -0.46
CA GLY A 51 9.19 -16.34 -1.64
C GLY A 51 9.96 -16.13 -2.95
N GLU A 52 11.05 -15.35 -2.94
CA GLU A 52 11.89 -15.04 -4.11
C GLU A 52 11.12 -14.66 -5.40
N SER A 53 9.87 -14.24 -5.24
CA SER A 53 8.96 -13.97 -6.37
C SER A 53 9.46 -12.88 -7.32
N LEU A 54 10.24 -11.92 -6.80
CA LEU A 54 10.81 -10.83 -7.58
C LEU A 54 11.91 -11.26 -8.56
N ARG A 55 12.54 -12.42 -8.35
CA ARG A 55 13.59 -12.93 -9.23
C ARG A 55 13.15 -13.23 -10.67
N HIS A 56 11.84 -13.35 -10.88
CA HIS A 56 11.26 -13.66 -12.19
C HIS A 56 11.12 -12.43 -13.09
N PHE A 57 11.37 -11.24 -12.56
CA PHE A 57 11.30 -10.00 -13.31
C PHE A 57 12.68 -9.57 -13.79
N THR A 58 12.76 -9.14 -15.05
CA THR A 58 13.96 -8.53 -15.62
C THR A 58 14.13 -7.09 -15.12
N ASN A 59 13.02 -6.39 -14.98
CA ASN A 59 12.97 -4.99 -14.56
C ASN A 59 12.08 -4.84 -13.33
N VAL A 60 12.53 -4.10 -12.34
CA VAL A 60 11.76 -3.79 -11.12
C VAL A 60 11.84 -2.30 -10.84
N LEU A 61 10.68 -1.65 -10.84
CA LEU A 61 10.56 -0.22 -10.58
C LEU A 61 9.85 -0.02 -9.23
N PHE A 62 10.52 0.67 -8.31
CA PHE A 62 9.94 1.11 -7.06
C PHE A 62 9.53 2.58 -7.21
N VAL A 63 8.23 2.84 -7.09
CA VAL A 63 7.68 4.20 -7.15
C VAL A 63 7.33 4.65 -5.74
N SER A 64 7.82 5.79 -5.35
CA SER A 64 7.66 6.34 -3.99
C SER A 64 7.43 7.84 -4.01
N SER A 65 6.87 8.35 -2.92
CA SER A 65 6.77 9.79 -2.66
C SER A 65 7.12 10.08 -1.21
N ALA A 66 7.95 11.08 -0.98
CA ALA A 66 8.23 11.57 0.36
C ALA A 66 7.01 12.27 1.00
N GLU A 67 6.03 12.64 0.18
CA GLU A 67 4.78 13.29 0.59
C GLU A 67 3.69 12.27 0.96
N ASP A 68 3.90 10.96 0.68
CA ASP A 68 2.96 9.90 1.05
C ASP A 68 2.91 9.75 2.58
N ARG A 69 1.70 9.88 3.14
CA ARG A 69 1.46 9.77 4.58
C ARG A 69 0.89 8.41 5.01
N TYR A 70 0.58 7.53 4.07
CA TYR A 70 0.06 6.20 4.33
C TYR A 70 1.16 5.15 4.30
N VAL A 71 2.06 5.26 3.32
CA VAL A 71 3.20 4.35 3.18
C VAL A 71 4.50 5.15 3.38
N PRO A 72 5.29 4.82 4.41
CA PRO A 72 6.57 5.46 4.62
C PRO A 72 7.48 5.34 3.40
N HIS A 73 8.18 6.41 3.05
CA HIS A 73 9.05 6.48 1.88
C HIS A 73 10.05 5.29 1.79
N HIS A 74 10.67 4.95 2.91
CA HIS A 74 11.58 3.79 2.97
C HIS A 74 10.88 2.46 2.70
N SER A 75 9.63 2.32 3.16
CA SER A 75 8.83 1.11 2.92
C SER A 75 8.50 0.94 1.44
N ALA A 76 8.06 2.01 0.78
CA ALA A 76 7.78 2.00 -0.67
C ALA A 76 9.03 1.67 -1.51
N ARG A 77 10.22 1.98 -1.01
CA ARG A 77 11.51 1.72 -1.67
C ARG A 77 12.17 0.40 -1.26
N VAL A 78 11.54 -0.35 -0.34
CA VAL A 78 12.13 -1.56 0.27
C VAL A 78 13.52 -1.27 0.84
N GLN A 79 13.66 -0.16 1.58
CA GLN A 79 14.90 0.31 2.16
C GLN A 79 14.85 0.27 3.69
N LEU A 80 16.00 0.04 4.30
CA LEU A 80 16.15 0.15 5.74
C LEU A 80 16.20 1.62 6.18
N CYS A 81 15.59 1.90 7.32
CA CYS A 81 15.72 3.18 8.01
C CYS A 81 16.19 2.96 9.45
N PRO A 82 16.77 3.97 10.09
CA PRO A 82 17.28 3.85 11.46
C PRO A 82 16.21 3.35 12.45
N GLU A 83 14.99 3.83 12.32
CA GLU A 83 13.86 3.47 13.18
C GLU A 83 13.53 1.97 13.06
N ALA A 84 13.53 1.43 11.84
CA ALA A 84 13.29 0.01 11.60
C ALA A 84 14.45 -0.85 12.10
N ILE A 85 15.69 -0.44 11.91
CA ILE A 85 16.89 -1.19 12.34
C ILE A 85 16.95 -1.28 13.87
N HIS A 86 16.64 -0.18 14.56
CA HIS A 86 16.74 -0.07 16.01
C HIS A 86 15.47 -0.51 16.77
N ASP A 87 14.43 -0.98 16.06
CA ASP A 87 13.23 -1.50 16.73
C ASP A 87 13.60 -2.73 17.59
N PRO A 88 13.38 -2.68 18.92
CA PRO A 88 13.82 -3.74 19.83
C PRO A 88 13.05 -5.06 19.66
N ARG A 89 11.89 -5.03 19.02
CA ARG A 89 11.01 -6.20 18.83
C ARG A 89 11.09 -6.76 17.41
N GLN A 90 11.16 -5.90 16.43
CA GLN A 90 10.98 -6.27 15.02
C GLN A 90 12.18 -5.91 14.14
N GLY A 91 13.19 -5.21 14.65
CA GLY A 91 14.30 -4.69 13.85
C GLY A 91 15.02 -5.77 13.04
N SER A 92 15.39 -6.89 13.68
CA SER A 92 16.02 -8.01 12.99
C SER A 92 15.12 -8.63 11.90
N THR A 93 13.80 -8.62 12.12
CA THR A 93 12.79 -9.09 11.15
C THR A 93 12.74 -8.15 9.95
N PHE A 94 12.68 -6.83 10.16
CA PHE A 94 12.70 -5.85 9.08
C PHE A 94 13.96 -5.95 8.24
N VAL A 95 15.13 -6.04 8.88
CA VAL A 95 16.42 -6.22 8.19
C VAL A 95 16.39 -7.48 7.33
N SER A 96 15.92 -8.60 7.89
CA SER A 96 15.82 -9.86 7.16
C SER A 96 14.84 -9.78 5.99
N MET A 97 13.67 -9.12 6.16
CA MET A 97 12.68 -8.95 5.09
C MET A 97 13.23 -8.14 3.93
N VAL A 98 13.90 -7.01 4.21
CA VAL A 98 14.53 -6.20 3.17
C VAL A 98 15.59 -7.01 2.44
N HIS A 99 16.45 -7.75 3.17
CA HIS A 99 17.45 -8.62 2.57
C HIS A 99 16.81 -9.69 1.67
N ASN A 100 15.79 -10.38 2.15
CA ASN A 100 15.08 -11.41 1.38
C ASN A 100 14.48 -10.87 0.07
N LEU A 101 13.92 -9.66 0.10
CA LEU A 101 13.32 -9.03 -1.07
C LEU A 101 14.36 -8.49 -2.05
N MET A 102 15.46 -7.93 -1.54
CA MET A 102 16.47 -7.28 -2.39
C MET A 102 17.52 -8.25 -2.93
N ALA A 103 17.84 -9.32 -2.21
CA ALA A 103 18.86 -10.28 -2.65
C ALA A 103 18.57 -10.93 -4.02
N PRO A 104 17.31 -11.30 -4.36
CA PRO A 104 17.01 -11.85 -5.68
C PRO A 104 17.16 -10.84 -6.83
N LEU A 105 17.16 -9.52 -6.53
CA LEU A 105 17.18 -8.44 -7.51
C LEU A 105 18.58 -8.10 -8.07
N HIS A 106 19.63 -8.76 -7.60
CA HIS A 106 21.01 -8.50 -8.08
C HIS A 106 21.20 -8.72 -9.59
N ARG A 107 20.27 -9.43 -10.25
CA ARG A 107 20.26 -9.68 -11.70
C ARG A 107 19.19 -8.87 -12.45
N CYS A 108 18.42 -8.07 -11.74
CA CYS A 108 17.34 -7.28 -12.33
C CYS A 108 17.82 -5.84 -12.56
N ASN A 109 17.28 -5.21 -13.58
CA ASN A 109 17.38 -3.76 -13.71
C ASN A 109 16.47 -3.13 -12.67
N MET A 110 17.06 -2.49 -11.68
CA MET A 110 16.32 -1.89 -10.58
C MET A 110 16.34 -0.38 -10.68
N LEU A 111 15.16 0.23 -10.61
CA LEU A 111 15.00 1.66 -10.67
C LEU A 111 14.12 2.15 -9.51
N HIS A 112 14.55 3.24 -8.88
CA HIS A 112 13.77 3.97 -7.90
C HIS A 112 13.27 5.27 -8.51
N VAL A 113 11.96 5.47 -8.52
CA VAL A 113 11.29 6.66 -9.05
C VAL A 113 10.65 7.41 -7.90
N ASP A 114 11.11 8.63 -7.63
CA ASP A 114 10.53 9.50 -6.64
C ASP A 114 9.57 10.49 -7.30
N VAL A 115 8.32 10.50 -6.84
CA VAL A 115 7.28 11.41 -7.33
C VAL A 115 7.08 12.50 -6.29
N SER A 116 7.16 13.76 -6.72
CA SER A 116 6.85 14.92 -5.90
C SER A 116 5.66 15.67 -6.48
N PHE A 117 4.72 16.04 -5.61
CA PHE A 117 3.51 16.77 -5.99
C PHE A 117 3.65 18.28 -5.83
N GLY A 118 4.80 18.75 -5.32
CA GLY A 118 5.11 20.15 -5.14
C GLY A 118 4.08 20.84 -4.23
N ALA A 119 4.24 20.72 -2.92
CA ALA A 119 3.54 21.60 -2.00
C ALA A 119 3.99 23.03 -2.30
N GLY A 120 3.15 23.79 -3.00
CA GLY A 120 3.42 25.16 -3.35
C GLY A 120 3.84 25.94 -2.10
N SER A 121 5.01 26.57 -2.16
CA SER A 121 5.55 27.47 -1.16
C SER A 121 4.66 28.73 -1.05
N GLY A 122 3.43 28.56 -0.56
CA GLY A 122 2.49 29.64 -0.29
C GLY A 122 2.35 29.87 1.19
N ASN A 123 2.35 31.14 1.62
CA ASN A 123 2.02 31.62 2.97
C ASN A 123 0.58 31.22 3.37
N THR A 124 0.34 29.95 3.63
CA THR A 124 -0.96 29.42 4.05
C THR A 124 -1.06 29.41 5.57
N LYS A 125 -2.22 29.79 6.08
CA LYS A 125 -2.53 29.76 7.53
C LYS A 125 -2.39 28.32 8.06
N PRO A 126 -1.88 28.11 9.29
CA PRO A 126 -1.51 26.76 9.79
C PRO A 126 -2.61 25.68 9.71
N ALA A 127 -3.87 26.06 9.94
CA ALA A 127 -4.99 25.10 9.85
C ALA A 127 -5.30 24.66 8.41
N LEU A 128 -5.17 25.57 7.45
CA LEU A 128 -5.36 25.26 6.03
C LEU A 128 -4.19 24.45 5.48
N ALA A 129 -2.98 24.73 5.95
CA ALA A 129 -1.80 23.95 5.61
C ALA A 129 -1.94 22.49 6.04
N GLN A 130 -2.45 22.19 7.24
CA GLN A 130 -2.68 20.81 7.69
C GLN A 130 -3.73 20.06 6.84
N GLN A 131 -4.79 20.75 6.40
CA GLN A 131 -5.78 20.14 5.51
C GLN A 131 -5.23 19.89 4.11
N LEU A 132 -4.44 20.84 3.58
CA LEU A 132 -3.75 20.69 2.30
C LEU A 132 -2.71 19.57 2.37
N ASP A 133 -1.94 19.51 3.43
CA ASP A 133 -0.97 18.44 3.67
C ASP A 133 -1.62 17.05 3.74
N ALA A 134 -2.78 16.92 4.38
CA ALA A 134 -3.51 15.66 4.42
C ALA A 134 -4.08 15.29 3.04
N ALA A 135 -4.53 16.27 2.25
CA ALA A 135 -4.99 16.06 0.88
C ALA A 135 -3.83 15.67 -0.04
N ILE A 136 -2.67 16.34 0.08
CA ILE A 136 -1.45 16.01 -0.66
C ILE A 136 -0.96 14.60 -0.30
N GLY A 137 -0.93 14.24 0.99
CA GLY A 137 -0.52 12.90 1.42
C GLY A 137 -1.42 11.80 0.87
N ARG A 138 -2.72 12.05 0.73
CA ARG A 138 -3.66 11.14 0.06
C ARG A 138 -3.42 11.08 -1.44
N ALA A 139 -3.21 12.23 -2.09
CA ALA A 139 -2.89 12.30 -3.50
C ALA A 139 -1.58 11.57 -3.80
N ALA A 140 -0.56 11.74 -2.96
CA ALA A 140 0.71 11.07 -3.09
C ALA A 140 0.63 9.54 -2.94
N HIS A 141 -0.43 9.03 -2.29
CA HIS A 141 -0.61 7.58 -2.12
C HIS A 141 -1.43 6.93 -3.25
N ILE A 142 -2.50 7.59 -3.69
CA ILE A 142 -3.49 6.99 -4.58
C ILE A 142 -3.60 7.73 -5.91
N SER A 143 -3.75 9.06 -5.86
CA SER A 143 -4.19 9.83 -7.02
C SER A 143 -3.16 9.91 -8.13
N PHE A 144 -1.86 9.70 -7.84
CA PHE A 144 -0.86 9.73 -8.88
C PHE A 144 -1.04 8.57 -9.89
N LEU A 145 -1.53 7.41 -9.42
CA LEU A 145 -1.83 6.27 -10.30
C LEU A 145 -3.04 6.53 -11.20
N GLU A 146 -3.98 7.36 -10.74
CA GLU A 146 -5.18 7.71 -11.48
C GLU A 146 -4.96 8.92 -12.41
N HIS A 147 -3.83 9.62 -12.25
CA HIS A 147 -3.56 10.83 -13.01
C HIS A 147 -3.04 10.51 -14.41
N ARG A 148 -3.85 10.81 -15.44
CA ARG A 148 -3.53 10.50 -16.83
C ARG A 148 -2.13 10.97 -17.26
N TYR A 149 -1.77 12.20 -16.91
CA TYR A 149 -0.44 12.74 -17.27
C TYR A 149 0.71 12.02 -16.59
N PHE A 150 0.50 11.54 -15.35
CA PHE A 150 1.51 10.73 -14.68
C PHE A 150 1.69 9.41 -15.44
N THR A 151 0.60 8.73 -15.77
CA THR A 151 0.65 7.45 -16.49
C THR A 151 1.28 7.60 -17.87
N GLU A 152 0.90 8.63 -18.63
CA GLU A 152 1.48 8.92 -19.94
C GLU A 152 2.98 9.23 -19.83
N MET A 153 3.38 10.09 -18.91
CA MET A 153 4.78 10.42 -18.65
C MET A 153 5.55 9.17 -18.21
N PHE A 154 5.01 8.40 -17.28
CA PHE A 154 5.63 7.21 -16.76
C PHE A 154 5.89 6.18 -17.85
N VAL A 155 4.89 5.87 -18.67
CA VAL A 155 5.02 4.95 -19.79
C VAL A 155 6.03 5.48 -20.82
N HIS A 156 5.99 6.78 -21.16
CA HIS A 156 6.89 7.36 -22.14
C HIS A 156 8.35 7.34 -21.69
N VAL A 157 8.61 7.70 -20.43
CA VAL A 157 9.97 7.78 -19.86
C VAL A 157 10.57 6.39 -19.60
N TYR A 158 9.74 5.46 -19.12
CA TYR A 158 10.21 4.14 -18.66
C TYR A 158 9.80 3.00 -19.59
N LEU A 159 9.38 3.27 -20.82
CA LEU A 159 8.95 2.26 -21.79
C LEU A 159 9.98 1.12 -21.96
N SER A 160 11.25 1.46 -22.00
CA SER A 160 12.35 0.48 -22.14
C SER A 160 12.48 -0.49 -20.96
N TYR A 161 11.87 -0.17 -19.82
CA TYR A 161 11.80 -1.03 -18.64
C TYR A 161 10.50 -1.83 -18.55
N LEU A 162 9.49 -1.48 -19.36
CA LEU A 162 8.18 -2.11 -19.34
C LEU A 162 8.01 -3.18 -20.44
N VAL A 163 8.94 -3.26 -21.35
CA VAL A 163 8.92 -4.19 -22.51
C VAL A 163 9.91 -5.32 -22.36
#